data_f36362d3f24bf3516ab0b8999316a3bb
#
_entry.id   f36362d3f24bf3516ab0b8999316a3bb
#
_cell.length_a   1.000
_cell.length_b   1.000
_cell.length_c   1.000
_cell.angle_alpha   90.00
_cell.angle_beta   90.00
_cell.angle_gamma   90.00
#
_symmetry.space_group_name_H-M   'P 1'
#
loop_
_entity.id
_entity.type
_entity.pdbx_description
1 polymer ?
#
loop_
_entity_poly.entity_id
_entity_poly.type
_entity_poly.pdbx_seq_one_letter_code
_entity_poly.pdbx_strand_id
1 'polypeptide(L)'
;MSYKIWPLGNIPKEFQRTELDKIKEYGYDWNDPFEVVDIFEREVAKFAGCDYGVAIDNCTDGLFLSLKYIDYKGTITIPCRNYCSPPMSIIQAGCKVKFEDIEWSGVYQLKPTNVYDGATRWTEGMYEAGDGYQVISFQIKKRIPIGKGGMILTNDKDAYEWFKMMRYEGRNTDLPYVEDTLSGIGYNMYMTPEDA
;
A
#
# COMPACT_ATOMS: atom_id res chain seq x y z
N MET A 1 18.68 -1.72 39.44
CA MET A 1 19.30 -2.32 38.23
C MET A 1 19.35 -1.24 37.15
N SER A 2 20.54 -0.88 36.67
CA SER A 2 20.65 0.04 35.54
C SER A 2 20.33 -0.72 34.27
N TYR A 3 19.26 -0.33 33.59
CA TYR A 3 18.90 -0.86 32.28
C TYR A 3 19.93 -0.35 31.25
N LYS A 4 20.64 -1.24 30.59
CA LYS A 4 21.56 -0.88 29.52
C LYS A 4 20.73 -0.70 28.24
N ILE A 5 20.66 0.53 27.75
CA ILE A 5 20.03 0.81 26.46
C ILE A 5 20.74 -0.01 25.38
N TRP A 6 19.96 -0.85 24.67
CA TRP A 6 20.49 -1.55 23.52
C TRP A 6 20.74 -0.54 22.38
N PRO A 7 21.95 -0.46 21.82
CA PRO A 7 22.20 0.44 20.70
C PRO A 7 21.32 0.05 19.50
N LEU A 8 20.75 1.05 18.83
CA LEU A 8 20.10 0.81 17.53
C LEU A 8 21.11 0.15 16.60
N GLY A 9 20.74 -1.01 16.06
CA GLY A 9 21.61 -1.75 15.15
C GLY A 9 21.76 -1.00 13.83
N ASN A 10 22.99 -0.79 13.40
CA ASN A 10 23.27 -0.39 12.03
C ASN A 10 23.66 -1.64 11.24
N ILE A 11 23.07 -1.81 10.06
CA ILE A 11 23.46 -2.89 9.16
C ILE A 11 24.93 -2.67 8.74
N PRO A 12 25.83 -3.65 8.94
CA PRO A 12 27.20 -3.57 8.47
C PRO A 12 27.25 -3.25 6.96
N LYS A 13 28.26 -2.49 6.53
CA LYS A 13 28.37 -2.03 5.14
C LYS A 13 28.31 -3.17 4.12
N GLU A 14 28.88 -4.31 4.45
CA GLU A 14 28.87 -5.52 3.60
C GLU A 14 27.50 -6.16 3.42
N PHE A 15 26.51 -5.79 4.25
CA PHE A 15 25.13 -6.25 4.16
C PHE A 15 24.17 -5.14 3.72
N GLN A 16 24.67 -3.92 3.50
CA GLN A 16 23.83 -2.84 2.97
C GLN A 16 23.51 -3.11 1.51
N ARG A 17 22.27 -2.79 1.16
CA ARG A 17 21.79 -2.90 -0.22
C ARG A 17 22.25 -1.68 -1.01
N THR A 18 23.24 -1.90 -1.86
CA THR A 18 23.81 -0.83 -2.70
C THR A 18 22.86 -0.43 -3.86
N GLU A 19 21.79 -1.17 -4.07
CA GLU A 19 20.77 -0.86 -5.06
C GLU A 19 20.12 0.50 -4.80
N LEU A 20 19.95 0.88 -3.54
CA LEU A 20 19.41 2.19 -3.19
C LEU A 20 20.30 3.35 -3.65
N ASP A 21 21.63 3.15 -3.64
CA ASP A 21 22.58 4.16 -4.15
C ASP A 21 22.47 4.33 -5.66
N LYS A 22 22.11 3.26 -6.40
CA LYS A 22 21.93 3.33 -7.85
C LYS A 22 20.76 4.22 -8.28
N ILE A 23 19.77 4.41 -7.43
CA ILE A 23 18.63 5.30 -7.70
C ILE A 23 19.11 6.72 -7.97
N LYS A 24 20.20 7.16 -7.32
CA LYS A 24 20.83 8.46 -7.54
C LYS A 24 21.41 8.60 -8.97
N GLU A 25 21.87 7.51 -9.57
CA GLU A 25 22.37 7.51 -10.95
C GLU A 25 21.26 7.79 -11.97
N TYR A 26 19.99 7.52 -11.60
CA TYR A 26 18.80 7.83 -12.40
C TYR A 26 18.22 9.22 -12.12
N GLY A 27 18.90 10.04 -11.31
CA GLY A 27 18.51 11.43 -11.04
C GLY A 27 17.57 11.61 -9.86
N TYR A 28 17.34 10.57 -9.07
CA TYR A 28 16.61 10.69 -7.79
C TYR A 28 17.60 10.94 -6.67
N ASP A 29 17.30 11.92 -5.80
CA ASP A 29 18.10 12.19 -4.60
C ASP A 29 17.31 11.84 -3.34
N TRP A 30 17.99 11.33 -2.35
CA TRP A 30 17.42 10.94 -1.06
C TRP A 30 18.50 11.00 0.04
N ASN A 31 18.08 11.35 1.26
CA ASN A 31 18.95 11.41 2.45
C ASN A 31 18.58 10.29 3.44
N ASP A 32 17.29 10.05 3.64
CA ASP A 32 16.77 8.93 4.44
C ASP A 32 16.29 7.81 3.50
N PRO A 33 16.64 6.53 3.75
CA PRO A 33 16.20 5.43 2.92
C PRO A 33 14.67 5.37 2.68
N PHE A 34 13.85 5.80 3.64
CA PHE A 34 12.39 5.82 3.47
C PHE A 34 11.90 6.85 2.45
N GLU A 35 12.71 7.87 2.12
CA GLU A 35 12.39 8.78 1.00
C GLU A 35 12.34 8.05 -0.35
N VAL A 36 13.01 6.89 -0.47
CA VAL A 36 12.92 6.02 -1.66
C VAL A 36 11.49 5.51 -1.84
N VAL A 37 10.81 5.17 -0.75
CA VAL A 37 9.39 4.76 -0.81
C VAL A 37 8.52 5.91 -1.30
N ASP A 38 8.77 7.14 -0.83
CA ASP A 38 8.02 8.33 -1.29
C ASP A 38 8.29 8.65 -2.77
N ILE A 39 9.50 8.42 -3.26
CA ILE A 39 9.84 8.54 -4.68
C ILE A 39 9.02 7.53 -5.49
N PHE A 40 9.01 6.26 -5.07
CA PHE A 40 8.27 5.20 -5.73
C PHE A 40 6.75 5.49 -5.75
N GLU A 41 6.19 5.94 -4.64
CA GLU A 41 4.78 6.34 -4.54
C GLU A 41 4.41 7.42 -5.56
N ARG A 42 5.22 8.48 -5.66
CA ARG A 42 5.00 9.57 -6.62
C ARG A 42 5.10 9.12 -8.07
N GLU A 43 6.11 8.33 -8.41
CA GLU A 43 6.29 7.86 -9.78
C GLU A 43 5.17 6.91 -10.22
N VAL A 44 4.73 6.01 -9.32
CA VAL A 44 3.61 5.10 -9.61
C VAL A 44 2.28 5.86 -9.71
N ALA A 45 2.00 6.81 -8.81
CA ALA A 45 0.80 7.64 -8.87
C ALA A 45 0.73 8.44 -10.19
N LYS A 46 1.85 9.07 -10.57
CA LYS A 46 1.98 9.79 -11.84
C LYS A 46 1.74 8.88 -13.05
N PHE A 47 2.35 7.69 -13.07
CA PHE A 47 2.14 6.71 -14.14
C PHE A 47 0.68 6.23 -14.19
N ALA A 48 0.07 6.01 -13.04
CA ALA A 48 -1.31 5.57 -12.93
C ALA A 48 -2.34 6.66 -13.29
N GLY A 49 -1.96 7.94 -13.23
CA GLY A 49 -2.84 9.08 -13.50
C GLY A 49 -3.72 9.45 -12.30
N CYS A 50 -3.19 9.34 -11.08
CA CYS A 50 -3.84 9.81 -9.86
C CYS A 50 -2.91 10.72 -9.03
N ASP A 51 -3.47 11.38 -8.03
CA ASP A 51 -2.73 12.36 -7.22
C ASP A 51 -1.81 11.68 -6.19
N TYR A 52 -2.22 10.53 -5.62
CA TYR A 52 -1.53 9.88 -4.52
C TYR A 52 -1.38 8.37 -4.71
N GLY A 53 -0.22 7.86 -4.31
CA GLY A 53 0.06 6.45 -4.11
C GLY A 53 0.52 6.19 -2.69
N VAL A 54 0.07 5.10 -2.08
CA VAL A 54 0.53 4.66 -0.77
C VAL A 54 1.07 3.24 -0.90
N ALA A 55 2.39 3.10 -0.83
CA ALA A 55 3.06 1.80 -0.91
C ALA A 55 2.81 0.98 0.36
N ILE A 56 2.48 -0.27 0.17
CA ILE A 56 2.15 -1.24 1.21
C ILE A 56 2.88 -2.56 0.95
N ASP A 57 2.94 -3.41 1.92
CA ASP A 57 3.67 -4.67 1.84
C ASP A 57 3.02 -5.71 0.90
N ASN A 58 1.72 -5.57 0.60
CA ASN A 58 1.02 -6.38 -0.42
C ASN A 58 -0.38 -5.81 -0.77
N CYS A 59 -0.93 -6.21 -1.91
CA CYS A 59 -2.26 -5.80 -2.37
C CYS A 59 -3.40 -6.25 -1.42
N THR A 60 -3.26 -7.40 -0.78
CA THR A 60 -4.26 -7.95 0.17
C THR A 60 -4.51 -6.98 1.32
N ASP A 61 -3.42 -6.46 1.90
CA ASP A 61 -3.46 -5.50 2.99
C ASP A 61 -3.96 -4.14 2.52
N GLY A 62 -3.66 -3.75 1.29
CA GLY A 62 -4.24 -2.53 0.70
C GLY A 62 -5.76 -2.60 0.52
N LEU A 63 -6.29 -3.71 0.10
CA LEU A 63 -7.74 -3.93 0.05
C LEU A 63 -8.35 -3.88 1.46
N PHE A 64 -7.70 -4.51 2.43
CA PHE A 64 -8.11 -4.47 3.83
C PHE A 64 -8.10 -3.04 4.39
N LEU A 65 -6.99 -2.30 4.24
CA LEU A 65 -6.89 -0.91 4.71
C LEU A 65 -7.93 0.00 4.05
N SER A 66 -8.16 -0.14 2.74
CA SER A 66 -9.18 0.64 2.04
C SER A 66 -10.58 0.39 2.60
N LEU A 67 -10.91 -0.87 2.88
CA LEU A 67 -12.18 -1.24 3.51
C LEU A 67 -12.29 -0.77 4.97
N LYS A 68 -11.17 -0.71 5.69
CA LYS A 68 -11.11 -0.16 7.06
C LYS A 68 -11.34 1.35 7.06
N TYR A 69 -10.78 2.08 6.10
CA TYR A 69 -10.96 3.51 5.99
C TYR A 69 -12.42 3.90 5.76
N ILE A 70 -13.09 3.24 4.81
CA ILE A 70 -14.50 3.54 4.51
C ILE A 70 -15.48 2.99 5.55
N ASP A 71 -15.03 2.17 6.47
CA ASP A 71 -15.79 1.54 7.57
C ASP A 71 -17.12 0.88 7.15
N TYR A 72 -17.18 0.35 5.93
CA TYR A 72 -18.36 -0.35 5.41
C TYR A 72 -18.59 -1.67 6.16
N LYS A 73 -19.84 -1.99 6.53
CA LYS A 73 -20.23 -3.16 7.34
C LYS A 73 -21.25 -4.07 6.67
N GLY A 74 -21.41 -3.96 5.39
CA GLY A 74 -22.40 -4.71 4.63
C GLY A 74 -21.85 -5.94 3.91
N THR A 75 -22.60 -6.37 2.90
CA THR A 75 -22.19 -7.43 1.99
C THR A 75 -21.49 -6.82 0.79
N ILE A 76 -20.31 -7.34 0.48
CA ILE A 76 -19.50 -6.94 -0.67
C ILE A 76 -19.57 -8.04 -1.73
N THR A 77 -19.96 -7.67 -2.93
CA THR A 77 -20.04 -8.55 -4.09
C THR A 77 -18.74 -8.45 -4.90
N ILE A 78 -18.15 -9.60 -5.21
CA ILE A 78 -16.95 -9.74 -6.03
C ILE A 78 -17.13 -10.86 -7.06
N PRO A 79 -16.33 -10.88 -8.15
CA PRO A 79 -16.33 -11.97 -9.11
C PRO A 79 -16.00 -13.32 -8.44
N CYS A 80 -16.69 -14.39 -8.85
CA CYS A 80 -16.39 -15.74 -8.34
C CYS A 80 -15.05 -16.30 -8.87
N ARG A 81 -14.60 -15.85 -10.05
CA ARG A 81 -13.31 -16.20 -10.64
C ARG A 81 -12.27 -15.17 -10.21
N ASN A 82 -11.67 -15.41 -9.06
CA ASN A 82 -10.82 -14.46 -8.36
C ASN A 82 -9.70 -15.16 -7.60
N TYR A 83 -8.69 -14.39 -7.17
CA TYR A 83 -7.70 -14.90 -6.23
C TYR A 83 -8.31 -15.08 -4.83
N CYS A 84 -7.67 -15.91 -3.99
CA CYS A 84 -8.25 -16.25 -2.68
C CYS A 84 -8.17 -15.11 -1.64
N SER A 85 -7.28 -14.13 -1.82
CA SER A 85 -7.08 -13.08 -0.79
C SER A 85 -8.15 -11.98 -0.76
N PRO A 86 -8.73 -11.49 -1.86
CA PRO A 86 -9.76 -10.45 -1.78
C PRO A 86 -10.95 -10.81 -0.89
N PRO A 87 -11.56 -12.02 -0.98
CA PRO A 87 -12.62 -12.39 -0.05
C PRO A 87 -12.14 -12.46 1.41
N MET A 88 -10.88 -12.84 1.66
CA MET A 88 -10.30 -12.85 3.01
C MET A 88 -10.16 -11.43 3.57
N SER A 89 -9.66 -10.47 2.78
CA SER A 89 -9.58 -9.06 3.18
C SER A 89 -10.95 -8.48 3.52
N ILE A 90 -11.98 -8.81 2.74
CA ILE A 90 -13.37 -8.40 2.99
C ILE A 90 -13.87 -8.92 4.34
N ILE A 91 -13.63 -10.21 4.63
CA ILE A 91 -14.04 -10.83 5.90
C ILE A 91 -13.28 -10.22 7.09
N GLN A 92 -11.97 -10.04 6.95
CA GLN A 92 -11.12 -9.44 7.98
C GLN A 92 -11.50 -7.99 8.28
N ALA A 93 -11.98 -7.25 7.27
CA ALA A 93 -12.52 -5.90 7.47
C ALA A 93 -13.88 -5.86 8.20
N GLY A 94 -14.48 -7.04 8.46
CA GLY A 94 -15.77 -7.18 9.14
C GLY A 94 -16.98 -7.19 8.22
N CYS A 95 -16.77 -7.36 6.92
CA CYS A 95 -17.81 -7.43 5.90
C CYS A 95 -18.22 -8.87 5.59
N LYS A 96 -19.34 -9.03 4.88
CA LYS A 96 -19.77 -10.30 4.30
C LYS A 96 -19.40 -10.35 2.81
N VAL A 97 -19.07 -11.54 2.32
CA VAL A 97 -18.75 -11.75 0.89
C VAL A 97 -19.94 -12.37 0.16
N LYS A 98 -20.22 -11.86 -1.02
CA LYS A 98 -21.10 -12.48 -2.01
C LYS A 98 -20.32 -12.69 -3.31
N PHE A 99 -20.36 -13.89 -3.86
CA PHE A 99 -19.76 -14.19 -5.15
C PHE A 99 -20.80 -14.12 -6.26
N GLU A 100 -20.45 -13.49 -7.37
CA GLU A 100 -21.26 -13.46 -8.58
C GLU A 100 -20.41 -13.87 -9.80
N ASP A 101 -21.04 -14.48 -10.80
CA ASP A 101 -20.39 -14.81 -12.07
C ASP A 101 -20.29 -13.56 -12.93
N ILE A 102 -19.30 -12.72 -12.62
CA ILE A 102 -19.00 -11.46 -13.28
C ILE A 102 -17.75 -11.65 -14.13
N GLU A 103 -17.82 -11.33 -15.41
CA GLU A 103 -16.62 -11.22 -16.25
C GLU A 103 -15.88 -9.91 -15.93
N TRP A 104 -14.56 -10.00 -15.79
CA TRP A 104 -13.73 -8.84 -15.51
C TRP A 104 -12.34 -8.98 -16.14
N SER A 105 -11.66 -7.86 -16.34
CA SER A 105 -10.29 -7.83 -16.87
C SER A 105 -9.51 -6.66 -16.27
N GLY A 106 -8.40 -6.97 -15.64
CA GLY A 106 -7.47 -5.98 -15.08
C GLY A 106 -7.92 -5.38 -13.75
N VAL A 107 -9.14 -4.86 -13.67
CA VAL A 107 -9.73 -4.19 -12.50
C VAL A 107 -11.15 -4.67 -12.28
N TYR A 108 -11.58 -4.77 -11.04
CA TYR A 108 -13.00 -4.92 -10.68
C TYR A 108 -13.28 -4.21 -9.34
N GLN A 109 -14.51 -3.74 -9.21
CA GLN A 109 -15.01 -3.06 -8.02
C GLN A 109 -15.50 -4.04 -6.96
N LEU A 110 -15.18 -3.79 -5.70
CA LEU A 110 -15.74 -4.46 -4.53
C LEU A 110 -17.11 -3.81 -4.22
N LYS A 111 -18.17 -4.23 -4.92
CA LYS A 111 -19.48 -3.57 -4.86
C LYS A 111 -20.21 -3.78 -3.54
N PRO A 112 -20.87 -2.75 -2.96
CA PRO A 112 -21.13 -1.41 -3.50
C PRO A 112 -20.08 -0.35 -3.12
N THR A 113 -18.93 -0.73 -2.57
CA THR A 113 -17.91 0.22 -2.11
C THR A 113 -17.18 0.86 -3.30
N ASN A 114 -16.44 1.95 -3.02
CA ASN A 114 -15.55 2.59 -3.98
C ASN A 114 -14.10 2.04 -3.93
N VAL A 115 -13.94 0.77 -3.50
CA VAL A 115 -12.67 0.05 -3.49
C VAL A 115 -12.59 -0.84 -4.73
N TYR A 116 -11.44 -0.82 -5.40
CA TYR A 116 -11.17 -1.55 -6.63
C TYR A 116 -9.94 -2.43 -6.49
N ASP A 117 -10.07 -3.70 -6.88
CA ASP A 117 -8.93 -4.60 -7.02
C ASP A 117 -8.37 -4.48 -8.44
N GLY A 118 -7.19 -3.87 -8.55
CA GLY A 118 -6.41 -3.71 -9.77
C GLY A 118 -5.13 -4.55 -9.77
N ALA A 119 -5.07 -5.65 -9.00
CA ALA A 119 -3.86 -6.47 -8.80
C ALA A 119 -3.22 -7.01 -10.08
N THR A 120 -3.94 -7.02 -11.22
CA THR A 120 -3.44 -7.47 -12.51
C THR A 120 -3.29 -6.32 -13.53
N ARG A 121 -3.65 -5.09 -13.16
CA ARG A 121 -3.59 -3.91 -14.02
C ARG A 121 -2.22 -3.23 -13.94
N TRP A 122 -1.62 -2.96 -15.09
CA TRP A 122 -0.44 -2.11 -15.18
C TRP A 122 -0.35 -1.50 -16.58
N THR A 123 -0.88 -0.30 -16.72
CA THR A 123 -0.84 0.51 -17.95
C THR A 123 -0.85 1.99 -17.58
N GLU A 124 -0.23 2.84 -18.39
CA GLU A 124 -0.28 4.28 -18.18
C GLU A 124 -1.74 4.77 -18.12
N GLY A 125 -2.03 5.68 -17.20
CA GLY A 125 -3.38 6.19 -16.95
C GLY A 125 -4.37 5.14 -16.45
N MET A 126 -3.90 4.10 -15.76
CA MET A 126 -4.72 2.94 -15.34
C MET A 126 -5.69 3.20 -14.18
N TYR A 127 -5.62 4.35 -13.53
CA TYR A 127 -6.47 4.66 -12.41
C TYR A 127 -7.92 4.91 -12.87
N GLU A 128 -8.86 4.12 -12.40
CA GLU A 128 -10.26 4.13 -12.80
C GLU A 128 -11.22 4.40 -11.61
N ALA A 129 -10.69 4.54 -10.39
CA ALA A 129 -11.52 4.59 -9.19
C ALA A 129 -12.17 5.96 -8.91
N GLY A 130 -11.84 7.01 -9.68
CA GLY A 130 -12.38 8.37 -9.46
C GLY A 130 -12.03 8.89 -8.06
N ASP A 131 -13.03 9.04 -7.19
CA ASP A 131 -12.83 9.43 -5.78
C ASP A 131 -12.65 8.21 -4.85
N GLY A 132 -12.31 7.05 -5.41
CA GLY A 132 -12.15 5.80 -4.67
C GLY A 132 -10.70 5.36 -4.49
N TYR A 133 -10.54 4.06 -4.24
CA TYR A 133 -9.26 3.44 -3.89
C TYR A 133 -9.00 2.26 -4.80
N GLN A 134 -8.00 2.36 -5.68
CA GLN A 134 -7.59 1.26 -6.55
C GLN A 134 -6.31 0.66 -6.02
N VAL A 135 -6.33 -0.65 -5.74
CA VAL A 135 -5.20 -1.35 -5.15
C VAL A 135 -4.50 -2.22 -6.18
N ILE A 136 -3.20 -2.05 -6.31
CA ILE A 136 -2.35 -2.81 -7.25
C ILE A 136 -1.35 -3.69 -6.52
N SER A 137 -0.76 -4.65 -7.24
CA SER A 137 0.15 -5.65 -6.68
C SER A 137 1.48 -5.68 -7.41
N PHE A 138 2.56 -5.79 -6.65
CA PHE A 138 3.93 -6.00 -7.13
C PHE A 138 4.48 -7.40 -6.81
N GLN A 139 3.60 -8.35 -6.51
CA GLN A 139 3.98 -9.73 -6.25
C GLN A 139 4.73 -10.32 -7.47
N ILE A 140 5.64 -11.27 -7.23
CA ILE A 140 6.58 -11.82 -8.23
C ILE A 140 5.93 -12.27 -9.56
N LYS A 141 4.64 -12.56 -9.60
CA LYS A 141 3.91 -12.96 -10.82
C LYS A 141 3.19 -11.81 -11.52
N LYS A 142 3.35 -10.57 -11.05
CA LYS A 142 2.67 -9.39 -11.60
C LYS A 142 3.49 -8.74 -12.72
N ARG A 143 2.94 -7.69 -13.34
CA ARG A 143 3.59 -6.96 -14.44
C ARG A 143 4.88 -6.26 -14.00
N ILE A 144 4.88 -5.72 -12.78
CA ILE A 144 6.08 -5.23 -12.09
C ILE A 144 6.38 -6.23 -10.95
N PRO A 145 7.29 -7.20 -11.19
CA PRO A 145 7.52 -8.31 -10.28
C PRO A 145 8.63 -7.98 -9.26
N ILE A 146 8.34 -7.07 -8.32
CA ILE A 146 9.28 -6.71 -7.26
C ILE A 146 9.56 -7.91 -6.35
N GLY A 147 8.54 -8.72 -6.09
CA GLY A 147 8.60 -9.89 -5.21
C GLY A 147 7.48 -9.89 -4.20
N LYS A 148 7.44 -8.90 -3.33
CA LYS A 148 6.35 -8.56 -2.43
C LYS A 148 6.04 -7.06 -2.61
N GLY A 149 4.83 -6.63 -2.29
CA GLY A 149 4.45 -5.24 -2.37
C GLY A 149 3.09 -5.02 -3.02
N GLY A 150 2.57 -3.85 -2.77
CA GLY A 150 1.35 -3.32 -3.38
C GLY A 150 1.29 -1.80 -3.24
N MET A 151 0.26 -1.19 -3.81
CA MET A 151 0.03 0.24 -3.65
C MET A 151 -1.46 0.55 -3.69
N ILE A 152 -1.91 1.43 -2.81
CA ILE A 152 -3.22 2.04 -2.86
C ILE A 152 -3.09 3.33 -3.66
N LEU A 153 -3.87 3.47 -4.72
CA LEU A 153 -3.96 4.65 -5.58
C LEU A 153 -5.25 5.40 -5.27
N THR A 154 -5.17 6.74 -5.13
CA THR A 154 -6.33 7.57 -4.80
C THR A 154 -6.11 9.04 -5.18
N ASN A 155 -7.21 9.81 -5.32
CA ASN A 155 -7.20 11.28 -5.39
C ASN A 155 -7.69 11.91 -4.07
N ASP A 156 -8.07 11.09 -3.08
CA ASP A 156 -8.54 11.53 -1.76
C ASP A 156 -7.33 11.80 -0.85
N LYS A 157 -7.07 13.09 -0.56
CA LYS A 157 -5.96 13.51 0.28
C LYS A 157 -6.10 13.04 1.73
N ASP A 158 -7.31 13.09 2.29
CA ASP A 158 -7.55 12.70 3.68
C ASP A 158 -7.33 11.19 3.85
N ALA A 159 -7.76 10.40 2.85
CA ALA A 159 -7.49 8.97 2.81
C ALA A 159 -5.98 8.68 2.66
N TYR A 160 -5.28 9.41 1.79
CA TYR A 160 -3.83 9.29 1.63
C TYR A 160 -3.10 9.48 2.96
N GLU A 161 -3.39 10.56 3.69
CA GLU A 161 -2.78 10.85 4.99
C GLU A 161 -3.11 9.74 6.01
N TRP A 162 -4.36 9.29 6.04
CA TRP A 162 -4.78 8.20 6.90
C TRP A 162 -4.06 6.89 6.58
N PHE A 163 -3.93 6.51 5.29
CA PHE A 163 -3.23 5.29 4.88
C PHE A 163 -1.74 5.34 5.24
N LYS A 164 -1.10 6.48 5.06
CA LYS A 164 0.32 6.69 5.44
C LYS A 164 0.53 6.39 6.92
N MET A 165 -0.34 6.89 7.79
CA MET A 165 -0.27 6.61 9.23
C MET A 165 -0.61 5.16 9.55
N MET A 166 -1.73 4.65 9.03
CA MET A 166 -2.25 3.34 9.44
C MET A 166 -1.39 2.18 8.95
N ARG A 167 -0.73 2.28 7.80
CA ARG A 167 0.22 1.26 7.35
C ARG A 167 1.46 1.15 8.24
N TYR A 168 1.76 2.19 9.01
CA TYR A 168 2.94 2.29 9.89
C TYR A 168 2.50 2.45 11.35
N GLU A 169 1.73 1.51 11.86
CA GLU A 169 1.37 1.36 13.28
C GLU A 169 0.55 2.53 13.86
N GLY A 170 -0.11 3.33 13.03
CA GLY A 170 -0.87 4.51 13.43
C GLY A 170 0.01 5.73 13.72
N ARG A 171 1.28 5.70 13.33
CA ARG A 171 2.26 6.76 13.56
C ARG A 171 2.22 7.83 12.48
N ASN A 172 2.46 9.05 12.90
CA ASN A 172 2.81 10.14 11.99
C ASN A 172 4.33 10.15 11.78
N THR A 173 4.79 9.62 10.65
CA THR A 173 6.22 9.53 10.32
C THR A 173 6.88 10.86 10.02
N ASP A 174 6.10 11.94 9.84
CA ASP A 174 6.63 13.31 9.65
C ASP A 174 7.05 13.95 10.99
N LEU A 175 6.70 13.31 12.12
CA LEU A 175 7.08 13.75 13.45
C LEU A 175 8.16 12.86 14.07
N PRO A 176 9.08 13.42 14.87
CA PRO A 176 9.96 12.63 15.71
C PRO A 176 9.15 11.71 16.63
N TYR A 177 9.64 10.50 16.88
CA TYR A 177 8.93 9.51 17.70
C TYR A 177 8.45 10.03 19.06
N VAL A 178 9.22 10.89 19.69
CA VAL A 178 8.89 11.48 21.01
C VAL A 178 7.79 12.54 20.96
N GLU A 179 7.48 13.04 19.78
CA GLU A 179 6.42 14.06 19.54
C GLU A 179 5.15 13.45 18.95
N ASP A 180 5.24 12.19 18.51
CA ASP A 180 4.12 11.47 17.92
C ASP A 180 3.15 10.97 19.00
N THR A 181 1.90 11.40 18.90
CA THR A 181 0.84 11.07 19.89
C THR A 181 0.04 9.84 19.53
N LEU A 182 0.40 9.12 18.45
CA LEU A 182 -0.31 7.95 17.93
C LEU A 182 -1.82 8.22 17.75
N SER A 183 -2.21 8.62 16.56
CA SER A 183 -3.59 9.04 16.26
C SER A 183 -4.60 7.89 16.14
N GLY A 184 -4.15 6.62 16.21
CA GLY A 184 -5.04 5.46 16.11
C GLY A 184 -4.31 4.13 16.24
N ILE A 185 -5.08 3.03 16.16
CA ILE A 185 -4.54 1.67 16.09
C ILE A 185 -4.24 1.35 14.63
N GLY A 186 -2.97 1.40 14.28
CA GLY A 186 -2.51 1.08 12.94
C GLY A 186 -2.02 -0.36 12.78
N TYR A 187 -1.36 -0.62 11.67
CA TYR A 187 -0.90 -1.94 11.23
C TYR A 187 0.55 -1.86 10.78
N ASN A 188 1.28 -2.96 10.85
CA ASN A 188 2.62 -3.09 10.29
C ASN A 188 2.50 -3.63 8.85
N MET A 189 2.23 -2.72 7.90
CA MET A 189 1.91 -3.04 6.49
C MET A 189 2.66 -2.13 5.50
N TYR A 190 3.74 -1.50 5.93
CA TYR A 190 4.52 -0.62 5.07
C TYR A 190 5.45 -1.40 4.12
N MET A 191 5.74 -0.81 2.98
CA MET A 191 6.79 -1.29 2.07
C MET A 191 8.16 -0.83 2.58
N THR A 192 9.17 -1.70 2.49
CA THR A 192 10.54 -1.31 2.84
C THR A 192 11.20 -0.52 1.72
N PRO A 193 12.22 0.30 2.02
CA PRO A 193 13.00 0.99 0.98
C PRO A 193 13.62 0.05 -0.06
N GLU A 194 13.97 -1.17 0.37
CA GLU A 194 14.58 -2.17 -0.50
C GLU A 194 13.58 -2.81 -1.47
N ASP A 195 12.28 -2.79 -1.14
CA ASP A 195 11.23 -3.29 -2.02
C ASP A 195 10.69 -2.19 -2.95
N ALA A 196 10.91 -0.93 -2.62
CA ALA A 196 10.48 0.24 -3.39
C ALA A 196 11.48 0.59 -4.48
#